data_56431d19f0188d1d77219963aa52f2b4
#
_entry.id   56431d19f0188d1d77219963aa52f2b4
#
_cell.length_a   1.000
_cell.length_b   1.000
_cell.length_c   1.000
_cell.angle_alpha   90.00
_cell.angle_beta   90.00
_cell.angle_gamma   90.00
#
_symmetry.space_group_name_H-M   'P 1'
#
loop_
_entity.id
_entity.type
_entity.pdbx_description
1 polymer ?
#
loop_
_entity_poly.entity_id
_entity_poly.type
_entity_poly.pdbx_seq_one_letter_code
_entity_poly.pdbx_strand_id
1 'polypeptide(L)'
;MKKRNVFIGYLILLMLVATFAACASTRTHESTGEYVDDSVITTKVKAGLAGDDFLKSFQIGVETYKGTVQLSGFVNSQEAVRKAVDITKGVKGVTSVKNNLIVK
;
A
#
# COMPACT_ATOMS: atom_id res chain seq x y z
N MET A 1 -47.51 -3.05 9.71
CA MET A 1 -46.51 -3.97 9.14
C MET A 1 -45.53 -3.26 8.25
N LYS A 2 -45.95 -2.42 7.34
CA LYS A 2 -45.03 -1.67 6.45
C LYS A 2 -44.09 -0.76 7.20
N LYS A 3 -44.52 -0.16 8.31
CA LYS A 3 -43.66 0.70 9.13
C LYS A 3 -42.53 -0.07 9.84
N ARG A 4 -42.77 -1.33 10.19
CA ARG A 4 -41.76 -2.17 10.85
C ARG A 4 -40.63 -2.52 9.89
N ASN A 5 -40.93 -2.83 8.63
CA ASN A 5 -39.92 -3.18 7.64
C ASN A 5 -39.03 -1.99 7.29
N VAL A 6 -39.60 -0.81 7.19
CA VAL A 6 -38.85 0.43 6.95
C VAL A 6 -37.93 0.72 8.12
N PHE A 7 -38.37 0.51 9.35
CA PHE A 7 -37.58 0.73 10.55
C PHE A 7 -36.38 -0.21 10.61
N ILE A 8 -36.58 -1.48 10.28
CA ILE A 8 -35.51 -2.49 10.24
C ILE A 8 -34.48 -2.13 9.18
N GLY A 9 -34.90 -1.70 8.00
CA GLY A 9 -34.00 -1.25 6.94
C GLY A 9 -33.16 -0.06 7.37
N TYR A 10 -33.77 0.88 8.06
CA TYR A 10 -33.07 2.03 8.60
C TYR A 10 -32.01 1.65 9.64
N LEU A 11 -32.34 0.71 10.50
CA LEU A 11 -31.45 0.22 11.53
C LEU A 11 -30.23 -0.45 10.93
N ILE A 12 -30.42 -1.28 9.91
CA ILE A 12 -29.32 -1.96 9.20
C ILE A 12 -28.42 -0.95 8.51
N LEU A 13 -29.02 0.07 7.89
CA LEU A 13 -28.25 1.13 7.23
C LEU A 13 -27.38 1.90 8.25
N LEU A 14 -27.93 2.23 9.40
CA LEU A 14 -27.18 2.89 10.45
C LEU A 14 -26.04 2.05 11.00
N MET A 15 -26.23 0.76 11.12
CA MET A 15 -25.18 -0.15 11.56
C MET A 15 -24.03 -0.23 10.55
N LEU A 16 -24.34 -0.26 9.26
CA LEU A 16 -23.33 -0.27 8.22
C LEU A 16 -22.51 1.02 8.21
N VAL A 17 -23.15 2.15 8.34
CA VAL A 17 -22.46 3.45 8.41
C VAL A 17 -21.56 3.53 9.65
N ALA A 18 -22.04 3.04 10.80
CA ALA A 18 -21.24 3.00 12.02
C ALA A 18 -19.98 2.14 11.86
N THR A 19 -20.10 1.00 11.18
CA THR A 19 -18.97 0.11 10.93
C THR A 19 -17.89 0.80 10.07
N PHE A 20 -18.30 1.50 9.04
CA PHE A 20 -17.37 2.26 8.19
C PHE A 20 -16.69 3.37 8.96
N ALA A 21 -17.44 4.10 9.78
CA ALA A 21 -16.89 5.16 10.61
C ALA A 21 -15.86 4.63 11.61
N ALA A 22 -16.11 3.47 12.21
CA ALA A 22 -15.19 2.84 13.14
C ALA A 22 -13.87 2.45 12.44
N CYS A 23 -13.95 1.88 11.24
CA CYS A 23 -12.76 1.54 10.46
C CYS A 23 -11.95 2.79 10.08
N ALA A 24 -12.62 3.86 9.67
CA ALA A 24 -11.97 5.12 9.35
C ALA A 24 -11.31 5.74 10.58
N SER A 25 -11.97 5.69 11.73
CA SER A 25 -11.42 6.19 12.99
C SER A 25 -10.18 5.42 13.42
N THR A 26 -10.19 4.10 13.27
CA THR A 26 -9.06 3.25 13.59
C THR A 26 -7.85 3.60 12.72
N ARG A 27 -8.06 3.79 11.43
CA ARG A 27 -6.99 4.20 10.52
C ARG A 27 -6.41 5.56 10.90
N THR A 28 -7.27 6.52 11.19
CA THR A 28 -6.84 7.85 11.58
C THR A 28 -6.05 7.81 12.88
N HIS A 29 -6.48 6.99 13.82
CA HIS A 29 -5.80 6.84 15.10
C HIS A 29 -4.41 6.22 14.96
N GLU A 30 -4.27 5.22 14.11
CA GLU A 30 -2.99 4.58 13.85
C GLU A 30 -2.02 5.49 13.11
N SER A 31 -2.53 6.40 12.29
CA SER A 31 -1.70 7.31 11.51
C SER A 31 -1.19 8.51 12.28
N THR A 32 -1.58 8.69 13.54
CA THR A 32 -1.10 9.81 14.36
C THR A 32 0.37 9.68 14.75
N GLY A 33 0.94 8.47 14.69
CA GLY A 33 2.36 8.27 14.84
C GLY A 33 3.04 8.31 13.49
N GLU A 34 4.34 8.30 13.47
CA GLU A 34 5.14 8.21 12.24
C GLU A 34 5.12 6.80 11.64
N TYR A 35 4.40 5.90 12.28
CA TYR A 35 4.32 4.50 11.87
C TYR A 35 3.42 4.36 10.65
N VAL A 36 3.95 3.77 9.59
CA VAL A 36 3.20 3.38 8.41
C VAL A 36 3.24 1.86 8.33
N ASP A 37 2.07 1.24 8.19
CA ASP A 37 1.96 -0.21 8.12
C ASP A 37 2.74 -0.75 6.91
N ASP A 38 3.45 -1.86 7.11
CA ASP A 38 4.24 -2.50 6.05
C ASP A 38 3.39 -2.86 4.83
N SER A 39 2.14 -3.26 5.03
CA SER A 39 1.24 -3.57 3.92
C SER A 39 0.89 -2.34 3.09
N VAL A 40 0.76 -1.18 3.72
CA VAL A 40 0.52 0.09 3.04
C VAL A 40 1.75 0.49 2.23
N ILE A 41 2.93 0.35 2.83
CA ILE A 41 4.19 0.64 2.13
C ILE A 41 4.32 -0.23 0.89
N THR A 42 4.11 -1.54 1.03
CA THR A 42 4.17 -2.49 -0.09
C THR A 42 3.24 -2.07 -1.22
N THR A 43 1.99 -1.73 -0.89
CA THR A 43 1.00 -1.31 -1.88
C THR A 43 1.43 -0.04 -2.61
N LYS A 44 1.94 0.94 -1.89
CA LYS A 44 2.39 2.21 -2.48
C LYS A 44 3.63 2.03 -3.35
N VAL A 45 4.57 1.20 -2.92
CA VAL A 45 5.76 0.89 -3.73
C VAL A 45 5.35 0.20 -5.02
N LYS A 46 4.50 -0.82 -4.93
CA LYS A 46 4.00 -1.51 -6.13
C LYS A 46 3.29 -0.56 -7.08
N ALA A 47 2.47 0.33 -6.57
CA ALA A 47 1.77 1.32 -7.39
C ALA A 47 2.76 2.27 -8.07
N GLY A 48 3.78 2.73 -7.36
CA GLY A 48 4.80 3.60 -7.92
C GLY A 48 5.61 2.94 -9.02
N LEU A 49 5.99 1.68 -8.83
CA LEU A 49 6.73 0.92 -9.84
C LEU A 49 5.87 0.64 -11.06
N ALA A 50 4.62 0.24 -10.87
CA ALA A 50 3.70 -0.05 -11.96
C ALA A 50 3.30 1.20 -12.75
N GLY A 51 3.35 2.36 -12.11
CA GLY A 51 3.05 3.66 -12.74
C GLY A 51 4.20 4.26 -13.52
N ASP A 52 5.41 3.70 -13.41
CA ASP A 52 6.57 4.20 -14.14
C ASP A 52 6.65 3.53 -15.52
N ASP A 53 6.72 4.34 -16.57
CA ASP A 53 6.72 3.85 -17.95
C ASP A 53 7.92 2.94 -18.26
N PHE A 54 9.04 3.18 -17.61
CA PHE A 54 10.24 2.39 -17.81
C PHE A 54 10.19 1.05 -17.06
N LEU A 55 9.55 1.03 -15.89
CA LEU A 55 9.56 -0.14 -15.00
C LEU A 55 8.31 -1.01 -15.11
N LYS A 56 7.22 -0.49 -15.65
CA LYS A 56 5.91 -1.18 -15.63
C LYS A 56 5.89 -2.53 -16.34
N SER A 57 6.84 -2.79 -17.25
CA SER A 57 6.93 -4.05 -17.98
C SER A 57 7.67 -5.14 -17.20
N PHE A 58 8.33 -4.78 -16.12
CA PHE A 58 9.07 -5.74 -15.30
C PHE A 58 8.22 -6.23 -14.15
N GLN A 59 8.37 -7.49 -13.81
CA GLN A 59 7.74 -8.06 -12.62
C GLN A 59 8.70 -7.91 -11.45
N ILE A 60 8.47 -6.86 -10.66
CA ILE A 60 9.30 -6.56 -9.49
C ILE A 60 8.55 -6.99 -8.25
N GLY A 61 9.14 -7.91 -7.49
CA GLY A 61 8.61 -8.32 -6.21
C GLY A 61 8.92 -7.28 -5.14
N VAL A 62 7.96 -7.03 -4.28
CA VAL A 62 8.09 -6.04 -3.20
C VAL A 62 7.65 -6.69 -1.90
N GLU A 63 8.52 -6.71 -0.92
CA GLU A 63 8.21 -7.16 0.43
C GLU A 63 8.70 -6.12 1.43
N THR A 64 7.90 -5.84 2.44
CA THR A 64 8.22 -4.84 3.45
C THR A 64 8.18 -5.45 4.84
N TYR A 65 9.23 -5.22 5.60
CA TYR A 65 9.31 -5.65 6.99
C TYR A 65 9.90 -4.51 7.84
N LYS A 66 9.09 -4.00 8.75
CA LYS A 66 9.47 -2.91 9.66
C LYS A 66 10.07 -1.70 8.92
N GLY A 67 9.46 -1.32 7.82
CA GLY A 67 9.89 -0.19 7.02
C GLY A 67 11.03 -0.48 6.04
N THR A 68 11.64 -1.65 6.10
CA THR A 68 12.66 -2.09 5.12
C THR A 68 11.96 -2.74 3.95
N VAL A 69 12.16 -2.20 2.76
CA VAL A 69 11.55 -2.73 1.54
C VAL A 69 12.58 -3.54 0.77
N GLN A 70 12.25 -4.77 0.48
CA GLN A 70 13.07 -5.63 -0.36
C GLN A 70 12.48 -5.68 -1.75
N LEU A 71 13.30 -5.37 -2.75
CA LEU A 71 12.96 -5.47 -4.16
C LEU A 71 13.64 -6.71 -4.73
N SER A 72 12.90 -7.49 -5.53
CA SER A 72 13.43 -8.69 -6.17
C SER A 72 12.87 -8.82 -7.58
N GLY A 73 13.57 -9.57 -8.42
CA GLY A 73 13.17 -9.84 -9.78
C GLY A 73 14.25 -9.48 -10.78
N PHE A 74 13.91 -9.52 -12.06
CA PHE A 74 14.82 -9.26 -13.14
C PHE A 74 14.45 -7.97 -13.87
N VAL A 75 15.46 -7.17 -14.15
CA VAL A 75 15.33 -5.94 -14.95
C VAL A 75 16.39 -5.95 -16.05
N ASN A 76 16.30 -5.01 -16.99
CA ASN A 76 17.16 -5.04 -18.16
C ASN A 76 18.41 -4.15 -18.06
N SER A 77 18.54 -3.37 -16.99
CA SER A 77 19.66 -2.42 -16.90
C SER A 77 19.87 -1.94 -15.47
N GLN A 78 21.04 -1.38 -15.20
CA GLN A 78 21.34 -0.73 -13.93
C GLN A 78 20.51 0.53 -13.74
N GLU A 79 20.14 1.20 -14.82
CA GLU A 79 19.25 2.35 -14.75
C GLU A 79 17.88 1.95 -14.18
N ALA A 80 17.37 0.80 -14.61
CA ALA A 80 16.11 0.27 -14.07
C ALA A 80 16.24 -0.01 -12.57
N VAL A 81 17.36 -0.56 -12.13
CA VAL A 81 17.63 -0.80 -10.72
C VAL A 81 17.58 0.51 -9.94
N ARG A 82 18.32 1.53 -10.40
CA ARG A 82 18.36 2.82 -9.71
C ARG A 82 16.98 3.47 -9.64
N LYS A 83 16.23 3.42 -10.73
CA LYS A 83 14.90 4.00 -10.78
C LYS A 83 13.96 3.32 -9.79
N ALA A 84 13.98 2.00 -9.74
CA ALA A 84 13.15 1.24 -8.80
C ALA A 84 13.51 1.56 -7.34
N VAL A 85 14.79 1.64 -7.04
CA VAL A 85 15.26 1.99 -5.69
C VAL A 85 14.85 3.41 -5.33
N ASP A 86 14.99 4.36 -6.24
CA ASP A 86 14.64 5.77 -5.99
C ASP A 86 13.15 5.94 -5.74
N ILE A 87 12.31 5.29 -6.54
CA ILE A 87 10.85 5.32 -6.35
C ILE A 87 10.50 4.75 -4.98
N THR A 88 11.12 3.64 -4.61
CA THR A 88 10.89 2.99 -3.32
C THR A 88 11.27 3.89 -2.15
N LYS A 89 12.43 4.52 -2.24
CA LYS A 89 12.90 5.44 -1.19
C LYS A 89 11.98 6.65 -1.01
N GLY A 90 11.27 7.05 -2.05
CA GLY A 90 10.35 8.17 -2.00
C GLY A 90 9.03 7.87 -1.33
N VAL A 91 8.74 6.62 -1.02
CA VAL A 91 7.47 6.23 -0.38
C VAL A 91 7.56 6.51 1.12
N LYS A 92 6.54 7.21 1.64
CA LYS A 92 6.48 7.53 3.07
C LYS A 92 6.44 6.27 3.92
N GLY A 93 7.29 6.21 4.93
CA GLY A 93 7.39 5.07 5.83
C GLY A 93 8.55 4.15 5.53
N VAL A 94 9.16 4.27 4.36
CA VAL A 94 10.32 3.47 3.99
C VAL A 94 11.54 3.98 4.74
N THR A 95 12.16 3.10 5.53
CA THR A 95 13.37 3.42 6.29
C THR A 95 14.62 2.97 5.57
N SER A 96 14.55 1.89 4.82
CA SER A 96 15.69 1.39 4.02
C SER A 96 15.18 0.53 2.88
N VAL A 97 16.02 0.36 1.87
CA VAL A 97 15.70 -0.46 0.69
C VAL A 97 16.79 -1.52 0.55
N LYS A 98 16.36 -2.77 0.48
CA LYS A 98 17.23 -3.89 0.18
C LYS A 98 17.04 -4.27 -1.29
N ASN A 99 18.03 -4.00 -2.10
CA ASN A 99 17.96 -4.26 -3.53
C ASN A 99 18.47 -5.67 -3.86
N ASN A 100 17.57 -6.52 -4.30
CA ASN A 100 17.89 -7.85 -4.83
C ASN A 100 17.45 -7.98 -6.29
N LEU A 101 17.38 -6.85 -7.01
CA LEU A 101 17.10 -6.88 -8.45
C LEU A 101 18.33 -7.37 -9.22
N ILE A 102 18.08 -8.20 -10.21
CA ILE A 102 19.12 -8.80 -11.05
C ILE A 102 18.99 -8.22 -12.46
N VAL A 103 20.09 -7.70 -12.97
CA VAL A 103 20.15 -7.22 -14.34
C VAL A 103 20.41 -8.41 -15.28
N LYS A 104 19.55 -8.51 -16.28
CA LYS A 104 19.64 -9.66 -17.19
C LYS A 104 19.58 -9.26 -18.65
#